data_fac588b5e04e6af79f22d434861d79c3
#
_entry.id   fac588b5e04e6af79f22d434861d79c3
#
_cell.length_a   1.000
_cell.length_b   1.000
_cell.length_c   1.000
_cell.angle_alpha   90.00
_cell.angle_beta   90.00
_cell.angle_gamma   90.00
#
_symmetry.space_group_name_H-M   'P 1'
#
loop_
_entity.id
_entity.type
_entity.pdbx_description
1 polymer ?
#
loop_
_entity_poly.entity_id
_entity_poly.type
_entity_poly.pdbx_seq_one_letter_code
_entity_poly.pdbx_strand_id
1 'polypeptide(L)'
;LSKYKISAVQIDVNGLCNAGCWFCPVSYEGNPKSAIRDMELGELENILSQLHNGKGDFVDPNLTNIFTANYNEVLLYKNFEEMFELYKKYGFTINILTNGTPLTKKKVDIIKKNIDVVGGILLNIPSGDKTRWAKYVNLNEKMFDKMVDSVLYAAEELKELVLEDRFYLMVNGLNSNSLVENGGWLDILPGAPDLNLDVESGDLAQEVILLKSLFPSIQVFPAHHLYDRAGHLADSGIIDQTSAINKYLAGEGKKVIGCNGGLGVRSRTNEWIHINPNGDFFICCADFDFKTVYGNSNNSTIKDIWLSKERTDMIEHSYSNMCTKCSAAIWG
;
A
#
# COMPACT_ATOMS: atom_id res chain seq x y z
N LEU A 1 1.69 -4.09 -28.70
CA LEU A 1 1.31 -5.12 -27.71
C LEU A 1 2.27 -5.02 -26.53
N SER A 2 1.75 -4.99 -25.31
CA SER A 2 2.58 -4.91 -24.10
C SER A 2 3.58 -6.06 -24.07
N LYS A 3 4.85 -5.75 -23.92
CA LYS A 3 5.95 -6.71 -23.70
C LYS A 3 5.83 -7.40 -22.33
N TYR A 4 5.08 -6.79 -21.42
CA TYR A 4 4.99 -7.19 -20.02
C TYR A 4 3.64 -7.86 -19.73
N LYS A 5 3.65 -8.84 -18.84
CA LYS A 5 2.46 -9.45 -18.27
C LYS A 5 2.12 -8.77 -16.93
N ILE A 6 0.86 -8.85 -16.52
CA ILE A 6 0.44 -8.45 -15.17
C ILE A 6 1.06 -9.42 -14.18
N SER A 7 2.01 -8.96 -13.37
CA SER A 7 2.73 -9.76 -12.37
C SER A 7 2.36 -9.39 -10.95
N ALA A 8 1.70 -8.24 -10.75
CA ALA A 8 1.18 -7.82 -9.46
C ALA A 8 -0.17 -7.13 -9.63
N VAL A 9 -1.04 -7.32 -8.64
CA VAL A 9 -2.41 -6.80 -8.65
C VAL A 9 -2.74 -6.21 -7.29
N GLN A 10 -3.29 -5.01 -7.30
CA GLN A 10 -3.90 -4.38 -6.15
C GLN A 10 -5.35 -4.04 -6.47
N ILE A 11 -6.26 -4.48 -5.61
CA ILE A 11 -7.70 -4.20 -5.72
C ILE A 11 -8.15 -3.56 -4.42
N ASP A 12 -8.54 -2.30 -4.47
CA ASP A 12 -9.17 -1.62 -3.35
C ASP A 12 -10.67 -1.96 -3.36
N VAL A 13 -11.09 -2.86 -2.48
CA VAL A 13 -12.49 -3.32 -2.42
C VAL A 13 -13.43 -2.31 -1.76
N ASN A 14 -12.88 -1.31 -1.06
CA ASN A 14 -13.61 -0.19 -0.46
C ASN A 14 -12.76 1.08 -0.49
N GLY A 15 -13.37 2.23 -0.36
CA GLY A 15 -12.72 3.54 -0.43
C GLY A 15 -12.62 4.27 0.91
N LEU A 16 -12.80 3.58 2.05
CA LEU A 16 -12.81 4.18 3.37
C LEU A 16 -11.66 3.69 4.24
N CYS A 17 -11.04 4.60 4.99
CA CYS A 17 -10.17 4.32 6.10
C CYS A 17 -10.67 5.03 7.35
N ASN A 18 -10.58 4.38 8.51
CA ASN A 18 -10.95 4.95 9.80
C ASN A 18 -9.80 5.69 10.50
N ALA A 19 -8.60 5.66 9.94
CA ALA A 19 -7.41 6.33 10.46
C ALA A 19 -6.96 7.48 9.55
N GLY A 20 -6.37 8.51 10.13
CA GLY A 20 -5.75 9.63 9.43
C GLY A 20 -4.24 9.65 9.71
N CYS A 21 -3.51 8.64 9.22
CA CYS A 21 -2.07 8.55 9.44
C CYS A 21 -1.34 9.75 8.82
N TRP A 22 -0.44 10.40 9.56
CA TRP A 22 0.26 11.62 9.16
C TRP A 22 0.95 11.54 7.79
N PHE A 23 1.45 10.35 7.41
CA PHE A 23 2.12 10.07 6.14
C PHE A 23 1.14 9.68 5.01
N CYS A 24 -0.16 9.74 5.24
CA CYS A 24 -1.19 9.34 4.29
C CYS A 24 -2.03 10.55 3.89
N PRO A 25 -2.29 10.78 2.59
CA PRO A 25 -3.16 11.84 2.12
C PRO A 25 -4.55 11.87 2.77
N VAL A 26 -5.07 10.73 3.20
CA VAL A 26 -6.35 10.65 3.95
C VAL A 26 -6.35 11.55 5.18
N SER A 27 -5.18 11.82 5.79
CA SER A 27 -5.06 12.66 6.98
C SER A 27 -5.42 14.13 6.72
N TYR A 28 -5.11 14.67 5.55
CA TYR A 28 -5.25 16.09 5.24
C TYR A 28 -6.15 16.38 4.02
N GLU A 29 -6.39 15.40 3.15
CA GLU A 29 -7.33 15.52 2.03
C GLU A 29 -8.67 14.83 2.31
N GLY A 30 -8.70 13.92 3.30
CA GLY A 30 -9.83 13.00 3.54
C GLY A 30 -9.76 11.78 2.64
N ASN A 31 -10.76 10.91 2.71
CA ASN A 31 -10.86 9.77 1.81
C ASN A 31 -11.10 10.24 0.36
N PRO A 32 -10.54 9.54 -0.66
CA PRO A 32 -10.72 9.92 -2.06
C PRO A 32 -12.21 9.98 -2.45
N LYS A 33 -12.75 11.19 -2.64
CA LYS A 33 -14.20 11.41 -2.83
C LYS A 33 -14.79 10.65 -4.01
N SER A 34 -14.02 10.47 -5.06
CA SER A 34 -14.43 9.72 -6.26
C SER A 34 -14.55 8.22 -6.04
N ALA A 35 -13.98 7.69 -4.95
CA ALA A 35 -13.91 6.26 -4.68
C ALA A 35 -14.50 5.86 -3.32
N ILE A 36 -15.27 6.75 -2.66
CA ILE A 36 -15.95 6.44 -1.38
C ILE A 36 -17.14 5.53 -1.65
N ARG A 37 -16.87 4.25 -1.84
CA ARG A 37 -17.87 3.18 -1.96
C ARG A 37 -17.25 1.83 -1.62
N ASP A 38 -18.09 0.85 -1.43
CA ASP A 38 -17.71 -0.56 -1.48
C ASP A 38 -17.89 -1.09 -2.91
N MET A 39 -16.92 -1.86 -3.40
CA MET A 39 -17.07 -2.65 -4.63
C MET A 39 -18.12 -3.74 -4.40
N GLU A 40 -19.03 -3.94 -5.34
CA GLU A 40 -19.99 -5.05 -5.25
C GLU A 40 -19.27 -6.40 -5.51
N LEU A 41 -19.78 -7.48 -4.88
CA LEU A 41 -19.16 -8.81 -5.06
C LEU A 41 -19.14 -9.25 -6.54
N GLY A 42 -20.14 -8.90 -7.31
CA GLY A 42 -20.16 -9.20 -8.75
C GLY A 42 -19.08 -8.48 -9.55
N GLU A 43 -18.74 -7.25 -9.16
CA GLU A 43 -17.62 -6.49 -9.77
C GLU A 43 -16.28 -7.15 -9.42
N LEU A 44 -16.08 -7.51 -8.16
CA LEU A 44 -14.89 -8.23 -7.70
C LEU A 44 -14.76 -9.59 -8.41
N GLU A 45 -15.86 -10.34 -8.49
CA GLU A 45 -15.90 -11.63 -9.17
C GLU A 45 -15.51 -11.52 -10.66
N ASN A 46 -16.04 -10.52 -11.36
CA ASN A 46 -15.70 -10.25 -12.75
C ASN A 46 -14.20 -10.00 -12.92
N ILE A 47 -13.60 -9.18 -12.04
CA ILE A 47 -12.16 -8.89 -12.06
C ILE A 47 -11.34 -10.16 -11.82
N LEU A 48 -11.63 -10.91 -10.75
CA LEU A 48 -10.89 -12.14 -10.39
C LEU A 48 -11.02 -13.22 -11.49
N SER A 49 -12.20 -13.36 -12.07
CA SER A 49 -12.46 -14.29 -13.19
C SER A 49 -11.59 -13.95 -14.42
N GLN A 50 -11.53 -12.68 -14.79
CA GLN A 50 -10.72 -12.25 -15.94
C GLN A 50 -9.22 -12.43 -15.68
N LEU A 51 -8.73 -12.15 -14.47
CA LEU A 51 -7.34 -12.38 -14.08
C LEU A 51 -7.00 -13.89 -14.13
N HIS A 52 -7.87 -14.73 -13.59
CA HIS A 52 -7.70 -16.19 -13.61
C HIS A 52 -7.60 -16.72 -15.05
N ASN A 53 -8.57 -16.34 -15.88
CA ASN A 53 -8.64 -16.77 -17.29
C ASN A 53 -7.50 -16.19 -18.14
N GLY A 54 -6.91 -15.07 -17.74
CA GLY A 54 -5.79 -14.40 -18.40
C GLY A 54 -4.42 -15.01 -18.10
N LYS A 55 -4.32 -15.95 -17.13
CA LYS A 55 -3.04 -16.58 -16.76
C LYS A 55 -2.39 -17.28 -17.96
N GLY A 56 -1.11 -17.00 -18.17
CA GLY A 56 -0.36 -17.51 -19.32
C GLY A 56 -0.45 -16.63 -20.57
N ASP A 57 -1.52 -15.86 -20.75
CA ASP A 57 -1.68 -14.88 -21.83
C ASP A 57 -1.14 -13.49 -21.38
N PHE A 58 -1.99 -12.61 -20.89
CA PHE A 58 -1.61 -11.26 -20.44
C PHE A 58 -1.36 -11.17 -18.93
N VAL A 59 -1.68 -12.19 -18.17
CA VAL A 59 -1.38 -12.33 -16.72
C VAL A 59 -0.25 -13.34 -16.54
N ASP A 60 0.67 -13.06 -15.62
CA ASP A 60 1.72 -14.00 -15.23
C ASP A 60 1.08 -15.29 -14.68
N PRO A 61 1.47 -16.48 -15.18
CA PRO A 61 0.91 -17.74 -14.71
C PRO A 61 1.15 -18.00 -13.23
N ASN A 62 2.18 -17.39 -12.65
CA ASN A 62 2.55 -17.53 -11.24
C ASN A 62 1.88 -16.49 -10.34
N LEU A 63 1.08 -15.57 -10.89
CA LEU A 63 0.34 -14.61 -10.07
C LEU A 63 -0.67 -15.36 -9.19
N THR A 64 -0.44 -15.29 -7.87
CA THR A 64 -1.34 -15.86 -6.85
C THR A 64 -1.81 -14.81 -5.86
N ASN A 65 -0.95 -13.87 -5.48
CA ASN A 65 -1.22 -12.91 -4.42
C ASN A 65 -1.84 -11.61 -4.95
N ILE A 66 -2.90 -11.17 -4.30
CA ILE A 66 -3.57 -9.89 -4.58
C ILE A 66 -3.50 -9.01 -3.34
N PHE A 67 -3.05 -7.76 -3.51
CA PHE A 67 -3.01 -6.75 -2.46
C PHE A 67 -4.34 -6.00 -2.37
N THR A 68 -4.74 -5.59 -1.16
CA THR A 68 -6.09 -5.06 -0.92
C THR A 68 -6.16 -3.64 -0.40
N ALA A 69 -5.03 -2.97 -0.26
CA ALA A 69 -5.04 -1.64 0.32
C ALA A 69 -4.15 -0.66 -0.42
N ASN A 70 -4.69 0.54 -0.62
CA ASN A 70 -3.98 1.74 -1.00
C ASN A 70 -4.28 2.87 0.01
N TYR A 71 -5.44 3.52 -0.12
CA TYR A 71 -5.91 4.58 0.76
C TYR A 71 -7.16 4.18 1.55
N ASN A 72 -7.32 2.90 1.80
CA ASN A 72 -8.46 2.28 2.45
C ASN A 72 -8.04 1.38 3.62
N GLU A 73 -9.02 0.93 4.38
CA GLU A 73 -8.88 -0.12 5.38
C GLU A 73 -9.80 -1.30 4.98
N VAL A 74 -9.19 -2.37 4.49
CA VAL A 74 -9.92 -3.52 3.94
C VAL A 74 -10.84 -4.20 4.96
N LEU A 75 -10.49 -4.15 6.25
CA LEU A 75 -11.32 -4.72 7.31
C LEU A 75 -12.66 -3.97 7.50
N LEU A 76 -12.83 -2.79 6.88
CA LEU A 76 -14.10 -2.06 6.87
C LEU A 76 -15.01 -2.46 5.71
N TYR A 77 -14.53 -3.27 4.77
CA TYR A 77 -15.34 -3.71 3.64
C TYR A 77 -16.60 -4.45 4.09
N LYS A 78 -17.75 -4.06 3.55
CA LYS A 78 -19.07 -4.62 3.97
C LYS A 78 -19.17 -6.13 3.71
N ASN A 79 -18.60 -6.62 2.61
CA ASN A 79 -18.63 -8.02 2.20
C ASN A 79 -17.29 -8.72 2.51
N PHE A 80 -16.65 -8.37 3.65
CA PHE A 80 -15.32 -8.89 4.01
C PHE A 80 -15.29 -10.42 4.13
N GLU A 81 -16.35 -11.06 4.64
CA GLU A 81 -16.43 -12.52 4.75
C GLU A 81 -16.66 -13.17 3.38
N GLU A 82 -17.59 -12.64 2.61
CA GLU A 82 -17.99 -13.20 1.33
C GLU A 82 -16.89 -13.11 0.25
N MET A 83 -16.03 -12.11 0.33
CA MET A 83 -14.95 -11.96 -0.66
C MET A 83 -13.98 -13.14 -0.65
N PHE A 84 -13.74 -13.82 0.49
CA PHE A 84 -12.82 -14.96 0.57
C PHE A 84 -13.27 -16.12 -0.33
N GLU A 85 -14.57 -16.35 -0.48
CA GLU A 85 -15.11 -17.39 -1.36
C GLU A 85 -14.75 -17.11 -2.84
N LEU A 86 -14.68 -15.84 -3.24
CA LEU A 86 -14.28 -15.46 -4.59
C LEU A 86 -12.77 -15.68 -4.79
N TYR A 87 -11.93 -15.31 -3.83
CA TYR A 87 -10.50 -15.58 -3.90
C TYR A 87 -10.21 -17.09 -4.00
N LYS A 88 -10.91 -17.90 -3.20
CA LYS A 88 -10.82 -19.35 -3.24
C LYS A 88 -11.28 -19.93 -4.58
N LYS A 89 -12.42 -19.47 -5.09
CA LYS A 89 -13.00 -19.89 -6.37
C LYS A 89 -12.02 -19.69 -7.53
N TYR A 90 -11.30 -18.58 -7.55
CA TYR A 90 -10.41 -18.24 -8.67
C TYR A 90 -8.93 -18.55 -8.40
N GLY A 91 -8.61 -19.20 -7.28
CA GLY A 91 -7.24 -19.65 -6.96
C GLY A 91 -6.27 -18.50 -6.71
N PHE A 92 -6.73 -17.45 -6.05
CA PHE A 92 -5.91 -16.35 -5.59
C PHE A 92 -5.83 -16.34 -4.06
N THR A 93 -4.77 -15.72 -3.53
CA THR A 93 -4.63 -15.40 -2.12
C THR A 93 -4.70 -13.89 -1.93
N ILE A 94 -5.22 -13.50 -0.76
CA ILE A 94 -5.36 -12.10 -0.37
C ILE A 94 -4.24 -11.69 0.59
N ASN A 95 -3.57 -10.57 0.30
CA ASN A 95 -2.68 -9.93 1.26
C ASN A 95 -3.46 -8.79 1.94
N ILE A 96 -3.67 -8.94 3.24
CA ILE A 96 -4.42 -8.00 4.07
C ILE A 96 -3.45 -6.95 4.62
N LEU A 97 -3.63 -5.69 4.23
CA LEU A 97 -2.94 -4.55 4.85
C LEU A 97 -3.94 -3.84 5.76
N THR A 98 -3.56 -3.63 7.02
CA THR A 98 -4.46 -3.03 8.01
C THR A 98 -3.71 -2.19 9.04
N ASN A 99 -4.39 -1.17 9.57
CA ASN A 99 -3.91 -0.41 10.73
C ASN A 99 -4.18 -1.14 12.07
N GLY A 100 -4.81 -2.31 12.03
CA GLY A 100 -5.09 -3.16 13.18
C GLY A 100 -6.32 -2.75 14.00
N THR A 101 -6.82 -1.52 13.89
CA THR A 101 -7.93 -1.06 14.74
C THR A 101 -9.27 -1.76 14.48
N PRO A 102 -9.62 -2.16 13.23
CA PRO A 102 -10.84 -2.93 12.98
C PRO A 102 -10.65 -4.45 13.08
N LEU A 103 -9.47 -4.93 13.51
CA LEU A 103 -9.15 -6.36 13.64
C LEU A 103 -9.85 -6.96 14.87
N THR A 104 -11.19 -7.04 14.82
CA THR A 104 -12.00 -7.60 15.88
C THR A 104 -11.90 -9.13 15.92
N LYS A 105 -12.27 -9.76 17.05
CA LYS A 105 -12.34 -11.22 17.17
C LYS A 105 -13.14 -11.86 16.03
N LYS A 106 -14.30 -11.28 15.69
CA LYS A 106 -15.10 -11.76 14.54
C LYS A 106 -14.31 -11.75 13.22
N LYS A 107 -13.51 -10.69 12.97
CA LYS A 107 -12.69 -10.61 11.75
C LYS A 107 -11.56 -11.64 11.78
N VAL A 108 -10.94 -11.85 12.94
CA VAL A 108 -9.93 -12.90 13.14
C VAL A 108 -10.51 -14.28 12.88
N ASP A 109 -11.72 -14.58 13.39
CA ASP A 109 -12.40 -15.87 13.15
C ASP A 109 -12.69 -16.09 11.66
N ILE A 110 -13.11 -15.03 10.93
CA ILE A 110 -13.32 -15.09 9.48
C ILE A 110 -12.00 -15.38 8.76
N ILE A 111 -10.91 -14.68 9.12
CA ILE A 111 -9.57 -14.90 8.54
C ILE A 111 -9.12 -16.33 8.82
N LYS A 112 -9.26 -16.81 10.06
CA LYS A 112 -8.89 -18.18 10.46
C LYS A 112 -9.63 -19.25 9.66
N LYS A 113 -10.93 -19.05 9.47
CA LYS A 113 -11.78 -19.96 8.66
C LYS A 113 -11.31 -20.05 7.20
N ASN A 114 -10.69 -19.00 6.68
CA ASN A 114 -10.27 -18.88 5.29
C ASN A 114 -8.74 -18.78 5.14
N ILE A 115 -7.98 -19.37 6.08
CA ILE A 115 -6.52 -19.20 6.17
C ILE A 115 -5.77 -19.71 4.92
N ASP A 116 -6.37 -20.69 4.22
CA ASP A 116 -5.88 -21.27 2.97
C ASP A 116 -5.80 -20.26 1.81
N VAL A 117 -6.56 -19.20 1.86
CA VAL A 117 -6.54 -18.11 0.85
C VAL A 117 -5.96 -16.79 1.39
N VAL A 118 -5.37 -16.80 2.57
CA VAL A 118 -4.66 -15.65 3.12
C VAL A 118 -3.17 -15.75 2.76
N GLY A 119 -2.70 -14.87 1.90
CA GLY A 119 -1.28 -14.76 1.51
C GLY A 119 -0.43 -14.21 2.66
N GLY A 120 -0.94 -13.21 3.34
CA GLY A 120 -0.30 -12.62 4.51
C GLY A 120 -1.12 -11.47 5.10
N ILE A 121 -0.74 -11.08 6.31
CA ILE A 121 -1.29 -9.92 7.03
C ILE A 121 -0.15 -8.98 7.38
N LEU A 122 -0.22 -7.77 6.85
CA LEU A 122 0.68 -6.68 7.19
C LEU A 122 -0.05 -5.68 8.09
N LEU A 123 0.45 -5.54 9.31
CA LEU A 123 0.02 -4.49 10.23
C LEU A 123 0.90 -3.25 10.04
N ASN A 124 0.29 -2.09 9.85
CA ASN A 124 0.98 -0.82 9.87
C ASN A 124 0.68 -0.09 11.18
N ILE A 125 1.60 -0.21 12.14
CA ILE A 125 1.51 0.43 13.46
C ILE A 125 2.72 1.36 13.62
N PRO A 126 2.53 2.68 13.53
CA PRO A 126 3.65 3.63 13.44
C PRO A 126 4.37 3.88 14.77
N SER A 127 3.80 3.48 15.90
CA SER A 127 4.43 3.65 17.22
C SER A 127 3.97 2.60 18.22
N GLY A 128 4.86 2.17 19.09
CA GLY A 128 4.56 1.37 20.27
C GLY A 128 4.21 2.20 21.51
N ASP A 129 4.37 3.51 21.46
CA ASP A 129 3.89 4.43 22.48
C ASP A 129 2.46 4.88 22.20
N LYS A 130 1.59 4.75 23.19
CA LYS A 130 0.15 5.00 23.05
C LYS A 130 -0.19 6.43 22.61
N THR A 131 0.45 7.42 23.19
CA THR A 131 0.18 8.83 22.93
C THR A 131 0.71 9.22 21.55
N ARG A 132 1.93 8.77 21.20
CA ARG A 132 2.48 8.97 19.85
C ARG A 132 1.66 8.26 18.79
N TRP A 133 1.27 7.00 19.04
CA TRP A 133 0.41 6.26 18.12
C TRP A 133 -0.88 7.02 17.83
N ALA A 134 -1.59 7.46 18.88
CA ALA A 134 -2.85 8.18 18.72
C ALA A 134 -2.69 9.46 17.88
N LYS A 135 -1.61 10.21 18.12
CA LYS A 135 -1.24 11.41 17.35
C LYS A 135 -0.94 11.05 15.89
N TYR A 136 -0.15 9.98 15.65
CA TYR A 136 0.30 9.59 14.32
C TYR A 136 -0.81 9.05 13.42
N VAL A 137 -1.81 8.36 14.00
CA VAL A 137 -2.94 7.81 13.25
C VAL A 137 -4.21 8.65 13.35
N ASN A 138 -4.16 9.77 14.08
CA ASN A 138 -5.28 10.66 14.34
C ASN A 138 -6.51 9.93 14.91
N LEU A 139 -6.28 9.10 15.93
CA LEU A 139 -7.31 8.32 16.61
C LEU A 139 -7.25 8.55 18.14
N ASN A 140 -8.33 8.18 18.82
CA ASN A 140 -8.36 8.27 20.28
C ASN A 140 -7.42 7.23 20.93
N GLU A 141 -6.66 7.63 21.95
CA GLU A 141 -5.74 6.75 22.69
C GLU A 141 -6.40 5.46 23.21
N LYS A 142 -7.69 5.50 23.58
CA LYS A 142 -8.43 4.31 24.01
C LYS A 142 -8.51 3.21 22.96
N MET A 143 -8.30 3.57 21.70
CA MET A 143 -8.28 2.58 20.60
C MET A 143 -6.96 1.82 20.55
N PHE A 144 -5.87 2.40 21.10
CA PHE A 144 -4.58 1.72 21.15
C PHE A 144 -4.65 0.41 21.94
N ASP A 145 -5.17 0.45 23.17
CA ASP A 145 -5.27 -0.74 24.01
C ASP A 145 -6.12 -1.81 23.34
N LYS A 146 -7.25 -1.43 22.75
CA LYS A 146 -8.12 -2.35 22.01
C LYS A 146 -7.42 -2.95 20.78
N MET A 147 -6.65 -2.15 20.07
CA MET A 147 -5.88 -2.60 18.91
C MET A 147 -4.80 -3.60 19.37
N VAL A 148 -4.06 -3.29 20.44
CA VAL A 148 -3.05 -4.20 21.01
C VAL A 148 -3.67 -5.54 21.40
N ASP A 149 -4.77 -5.53 22.16
CA ASP A 149 -5.48 -6.74 22.57
C ASP A 149 -5.96 -7.57 21.35
N SER A 150 -6.47 -6.88 20.32
CA SER A 150 -6.94 -7.53 19.10
C SER A 150 -5.81 -8.15 18.28
N VAL A 151 -4.67 -7.47 18.19
CA VAL A 151 -3.49 -7.97 17.47
C VAL A 151 -2.86 -9.15 18.21
N LEU A 152 -2.76 -9.11 19.54
CA LEU A 152 -2.28 -10.24 20.35
C LEU A 152 -3.19 -11.47 20.20
N TYR A 153 -4.51 -11.25 20.25
CA TYR A 153 -5.48 -12.31 19.99
C TYR A 153 -5.32 -12.89 18.58
N ALA A 154 -5.17 -12.04 17.58
CA ALA A 154 -4.95 -12.48 16.20
C ALA A 154 -3.66 -13.28 16.04
N ALA A 155 -2.56 -12.87 16.69
CA ALA A 155 -1.29 -13.58 16.64
C ALA A 155 -1.37 -14.99 17.26
N GLU A 156 -2.19 -15.15 18.30
CA GLU A 156 -2.44 -16.45 18.91
C GLU A 156 -3.30 -17.35 18.01
N GLU A 157 -4.41 -16.81 17.52
CA GLU A 157 -5.38 -17.58 16.71
C GLU A 157 -4.88 -17.90 15.30
N LEU A 158 -3.97 -17.06 14.76
CA LEU A 158 -3.38 -17.18 13.43
C LEU A 158 -1.90 -17.54 13.50
N LYS A 159 -1.51 -18.33 14.51
CA LYS A 159 -0.10 -18.69 14.77
C LYS A 159 0.62 -19.32 13.57
N GLU A 160 -0.08 -19.98 12.67
CA GLU A 160 0.48 -20.50 11.43
C GLU A 160 1.09 -19.38 10.59
N LEU A 161 0.35 -18.28 10.40
CA LEU A 161 0.84 -17.11 9.64
C LEU A 161 2.01 -16.43 10.36
N VAL A 162 2.00 -16.42 11.71
CA VAL A 162 3.11 -15.86 12.50
C VAL A 162 4.37 -16.69 12.33
N LEU A 163 4.28 -18.03 12.43
CA LEU A 163 5.41 -18.96 12.30
C LEU A 163 6.00 -18.99 10.88
N GLU A 164 5.21 -18.67 9.87
CA GLU A 164 5.63 -18.60 8.48
C GLU A 164 6.04 -17.19 8.02
N ASP A 165 6.21 -16.25 8.95
CA ASP A 165 6.51 -14.83 8.67
C ASP A 165 5.51 -14.17 7.70
N ARG A 166 4.26 -14.62 7.70
CA ARG A 166 3.14 -14.08 6.91
C ARG A 166 2.20 -13.17 7.71
N PHE A 167 2.40 -13.07 9.03
CA PHE A 167 1.77 -12.10 9.90
C PHE A 167 2.85 -11.24 10.54
N TYR A 168 3.02 -10.04 10.04
CA TYR A 168 4.11 -9.16 10.44
C TYR A 168 3.67 -7.72 10.56
N LEU A 169 4.48 -6.95 11.28
CA LEU A 169 4.25 -5.54 11.54
C LEU A 169 5.30 -4.70 10.83
N MET A 170 4.87 -3.64 10.17
CA MET A 170 5.75 -2.63 9.61
C MET A 170 5.61 -1.32 10.37
N VAL A 171 6.74 -0.75 10.73
CA VAL A 171 6.85 0.60 11.28
C VAL A 171 7.57 1.49 10.28
N ASN A 172 6.96 2.61 9.91
CA ASN A 172 7.57 3.56 8.99
C ASN A 172 8.60 4.43 9.70
N GLY A 173 9.64 4.84 8.99
CA GLY A 173 10.56 5.89 9.43
C GLY A 173 9.79 7.18 9.70
N LEU A 174 10.04 7.78 10.87
CA LEU A 174 9.23 8.86 11.40
C LEU A 174 9.91 10.23 11.29
N ASN A 175 11.22 10.25 11.00
CA ASN A 175 11.99 11.49 10.85
C ASN A 175 13.21 11.28 9.93
N SER A 176 13.88 12.39 9.57
CA SER A 176 15.09 12.37 8.74
C SER A 176 16.23 11.57 9.38
N ASN A 177 16.41 11.70 10.69
CA ASN A 177 17.50 11.02 11.40
C ASN A 177 17.29 9.50 11.37
N SER A 178 16.05 9.01 11.54
CA SER A 178 15.79 7.57 11.46
C SER A 178 15.98 7.00 10.04
N LEU A 179 15.82 7.82 9.01
CA LEU A 179 16.12 7.44 7.63
C LEU A 179 17.64 7.40 7.39
N VAL A 180 18.38 8.35 7.97
CA VAL A 180 19.84 8.47 7.88
C VAL A 180 20.53 7.36 8.68
N GLU A 181 20.19 7.19 9.95
CA GLU A 181 20.83 6.24 10.88
C GLU A 181 20.65 4.77 10.49
N ASN A 182 19.62 4.45 9.72
CA ASN A 182 19.33 3.08 9.30
C ASN A 182 19.75 2.74 7.86
N GLY A 183 20.71 3.49 7.29
CA GLY A 183 21.25 3.23 5.96
C GLY A 183 20.25 3.51 4.83
N GLY A 184 19.33 4.41 5.05
CA GLY A 184 18.49 4.98 4.00
C GLY A 184 19.35 5.68 2.96
N TRP A 185 18.96 5.59 1.69
CA TRP A 185 19.70 6.24 0.58
C TRP A 185 19.88 7.77 0.74
N LEU A 186 19.21 8.42 1.70
CA LEU A 186 19.42 9.80 2.13
C LEU A 186 20.82 10.04 2.75
N ASP A 187 21.47 8.98 3.29
CA ASP A 187 22.87 9.06 3.76
C ASP A 187 23.85 9.46 2.66
N ILE A 188 23.46 9.34 1.41
CA ILE A 188 24.31 9.55 0.24
C ILE A 188 24.16 10.99 -0.27
N LEU A 189 23.22 11.77 0.24
CA LEU A 189 22.89 13.11 -0.26
C LEU A 189 23.43 14.21 0.66
N PRO A 190 24.55 14.88 0.32
CA PRO A 190 25.00 16.04 1.07
C PRO A 190 23.94 17.13 1.10
N GLY A 191 23.51 17.52 2.30
CA GLY A 191 22.53 18.59 2.49
C GLY A 191 21.06 18.13 2.36
N ALA A 192 20.77 16.83 2.58
CA ALA A 192 19.39 16.39 2.77
C ALA A 192 18.76 17.21 3.91
N PRO A 193 17.66 17.95 3.65
CA PRO A 193 17.08 18.84 4.64
C PRO A 193 16.46 18.04 5.79
N ASP A 194 16.37 18.63 6.98
CA ASP A 194 15.62 18.07 8.10
C ASP A 194 14.16 17.89 7.71
N LEU A 195 13.63 16.69 7.95
CA LEU A 195 12.18 16.44 7.94
C LEU A 195 11.59 17.15 9.16
N ASN A 196 11.17 18.38 8.97
CA ASN A 196 10.56 19.20 10.02
C ASN A 196 9.12 18.67 10.29
N LEU A 197 9.05 17.40 10.72
CA LEU A 197 7.84 16.89 11.33
C LEU A 197 7.82 17.46 12.74
N ASP A 198 6.92 18.37 13.01
CA ASP A 198 6.59 18.90 14.34
C ASP A 198 5.96 17.78 15.19
N VAL A 199 6.67 16.69 15.29
CA VAL A 199 6.32 15.46 15.96
C VAL A 199 7.53 15.15 16.82
N GLU A 200 7.35 15.08 18.15
CA GLU A 200 8.34 14.43 19.01
C GLU A 200 8.56 13.01 18.48
N SER A 201 9.51 12.89 17.57
CA SER A 201 9.79 11.68 16.84
C SER A 201 10.51 10.72 17.77
N GLY A 202 9.88 9.61 18.06
CA GLY A 202 10.62 8.45 18.53
C GLY A 202 11.61 8.01 17.44
N ASP A 203 12.83 7.71 17.84
CA ASP A 203 13.80 7.02 16.98
C ASP A 203 13.17 5.72 16.45
N LEU A 204 13.35 5.43 15.14
CA LEU A 204 12.82 4.21 14.53
C LEU A 204 13.29 2.94 15.28
N ALA A 205 14.54 2.93 15.76
CA ALA A 205 15.06 1.82 16.56
C ALA A 205 14.30 1.68 17.88
N GLN A 206 13.96 2.79 18.54
CA GLN A 206 13.16 2.78 19.76
C GLN A 206 11.74 2.27 19.50
N GLU A 207 11.11 2.69 18.41
CA GLU A 207 9.76 2.20 18.05
C GLU A 207 9.77 0.70 17.74
N VAL A 208 10.80 0.19 17.08
CA VAL A 208 10.97 -1.26 16.86
C VAL A 208 11.08 -2.00 18.20
N ILE A 209 11.84 -1.49 19.17
CA ILE A 209 11.98 -2.09 20.52
C ILE A 209 10.63 -2.10 21.23
N LEU A 210 9.91 -0.99 21.24
CA LEU A 210 8.59 -0.88 21.87
C LEU A 210 7.57 -1.84 21.25
N LEU A 211 7.52 -1.90 19.92
CA LEU A 211 6.60 -2.78 19.20
C LEU A 211 6.95 -4.26 19.41
N LYS A 212 8.23 -4.63 19.45
CA LYS A 212 8.66 -6.00 19.81
C LYS A 212 8.31 -6.37 21.24
N SER A 213 8.34 -5.39 22.15
CA SER A 213 7.91 -5.61 23.55
C SER A 213 6.40 -5.84 23.66
N LEU A 214 5.61 -5.09 22.88
CA LEU A 214 4.15 -5.25 22.84
C LEU A 214 3.71 -6.54 22.12
N PHE A 215 4.42 -6.91 21.06
CA PHE A 215 4.07 -8.02 20.16
C PHE A 215 5.24 -9.01 20.02
N PRO A 216 5.60 -9.75 21.09
CA PRO A 216 6.83 -10.53 21.12
C PRO A 216 6.87 -11.69 20.11
N SER A 217 5.72 -12.18 19.66
CA SER A 217 5.62 -13.25 18.66
C SER A 217 5.58 -12.74 17.21
N ILE A 218 5.36 -11.44 17.00
CA ILE A 218 5.20 -10.87 15.66
C ILE A 218 6.52 -10.28 15.20
N GLN A 219 6.91 -10.58 13.97
CA GLN A 219 8.10 -9.97 13.37
C GLN A 219 7.82 -8.49 13.04
N VAL A 220 8.73 -7.61 13.49
CA VAL A 220 8.65 -6.16 13.25
C VAL A 220 9.70 -5.78 12.23
N PHE A 221 9.27 -5.24 11.10
CA PHE A 221 10.12 -4.73 10.03
C PHE A 221 10.15 -3.22 10.04
N PRO A 222 11.32 -2.57 10.19
CA PRO A 222 11.46 -1.16 9.98
C PRO A 222 11.41 -0.86 8.48
N ALA A 223 10.53 0.06 8.08
CA ALA A 223 10.55 0.63 6.74
C ALA A 223 11.49 1.83 6.75
N HIS A 224 12.69 1.66 6.20
CA HIS A 224 13.73 2.68 6.18
C HIS A 224 13.42 3.85 5.21
N HIS A 225 12.41 3.72 4.37
CA HIS A 225 12.02 4.74 3.40
C HIS A 225 10.60 5.20 3.65
N LEU A 226 10.43 6.49 3.88
CA LEU A 226 9.12 7.11 3.77
C LEU A 226 8.76 7.22 2.29
N TYR A 227 7.68 6.57 1.90
CA TYR A 227 7.14 6.70 0.56
C TYR A 227 6.36 8.00 0.43
N ASP A 228 6.90 8.95 -0.30
CA ASP A 228 6.41 10.32 -0.43
C ASP A 228 5.16 10.52 -1.31
N ARG A 229 4.59 9.42 -1.80
CA ARG A 229 3.42 9.43 -2.66
C ARG A 229 3.61 10.28 -3.93
N ALA A 230 4.75 10.10 -4.60
CA ALA A 230 5.14 10.87 -5.79
C ALA A 230 5.11 12.40 -5.57
N GLY A 231 5.61 12.84 -4.43
CA GLY A 231 5.70 14.25 -4.05
C GLY A 231 4.45 14.82 -3.38
N HIS A 232 3.39 14.03 -3.21
CA HIS A 232 2.14 14.52 -2.62
C HIS A 232 2.33 15.01 -1.18
N LEU A 233 3.15 14.32 -0.38
CA LEU A 233 3.48 14.76 0.98
C LEU A 233 4.25 16.09 1.00
N ALA A 234 5.15 16.31 0.04
CA ALA A 234 5.88 17.57 -0.09
C ALA A 234 4.98 18.69 -0.61
N ASP A 235 4.17 18.44 -1.63
CA ASP A 235 3.23 19.42 -2.18
C ASP A 235 2.20 19.87 -1.12
N SER A 236 1.86 19.02 -0.18
CA SER A 236 0.96 19.30 0.94
C SER A 236 1.66 19.91 2.18
N GLY A 237 2.96 20.17 2.10
CA GLY A 237 3.75 20.76 3.18
C GLY A 237 4.02 19.82 4.37
N ILE A 238 3.76 18.51 4.22
CA ILE A 238 4.01 17.51 5.27
C ILE A 238 5.50 17.19 5.37
N ILE A 239 6.22 17.17 4.23
CA ILE A 239 7.66 17.00 4.16
C ILE A 239 8.27 17.97 3.14
N ASP A 240 9.47 18.43 3.41
CA ASP A 240 10.14 19.44 2.56
C ASP A 240 10.93 18.86 1.38
N GLN A 241 11.07 17.55 1.25
CA GLN A 241 12.29 17.00 0.66
C GLN A 241 12.21 16.31 -0.68
N THR A 242 11.06 15.81 -1.08
CA THR A 242 10.98 14.94 -2.26
C THR A 242 11.43 15.65 -3.54
N SER A 243 11.15 16.95 -3.63
CA SER A 243 11.57 17.75 -4.78
C SER A 243 13.10 17.94 -4.87
N ALA A 244 13.82 17.99 -3.73
CA ALA A 244 15.27 18.16 -3.72
C ALA A 244 15.98 16.86 -4.15
N ILE A 245 15.50 15.71 -3.65
CA ILE A 245 16.04 14.39 -4.01
C ILE A 245 15.81 14.11 -5.50
N ASN A 246 14.60 14.36 -5.97
CA ASN A 246 14.27 14.12 -7.37
C ASN A 246 15.03 15.08 -8.30
N LYS A 247 15.21 16.34 -7.94
CA LYS A 247 16.08 17.26 -8.68
C LYS A 247 17.52 16.78 -8.75
N TYR A 248 18.03 16.21 -7.66
CA TYR A 248 19.39 15.63 -7.64
C TYR A 248 19.50 14.40 -8.53
N LEU A 249 18.52 13.47 -8.45
CA LEU A 249 18.50 12.25 -9.27
C LEU A 249 18.22 12.53 -10.74
N ALA A 250 17.38 13.54 -11.03
CA ALA A 250 17.01 13.92 -12.38
C ALA A 250 18.23 14.37 -13.20
N GLY A 251 19.09 15.20 -12.62
CA GLY A 251 20.17 15.87 -13.37
C GLY A 251 19.63 16.72 -14.53
N GLU A 252 20.46 17.58 -15.10
CA GLU A 252 20.06 18.35 -16.28
C GLU A 252 19.86 17.44 -17.49
N GLY A 253 18.72 17.56 -18.16
CA GLY A 253 18.40 16.87 -19.41
C GLY A 253 17.93 15.41 -19.28
N LYS A 254 17.91 14.84 -18.08
CA LYS A 254 17.37 13.47 -17.86
C LYS A 254 15.85 13.44 -17.85
N LYS A 255 15.31 12.32 -18.27
CA LYS A 255 13.86 12.03 -18.25
C LYS A 255 13.59 10.79 -17.41
N VAL A 256 12.39 10.69 -16.85
CA VAL A 256 11.94 9.44 -16.26
C VAL A 256 11.74 8.42 -17.38
N ILE A 257 12.42 7.29 -17.26
CA ILE A 257 12.37 6.19 -18.23
C ILE A 257 11.74 4.91 -17.65
N GLY A 258 11.45 4.91 -16.35
CA GLY A 258 10.92 3.74 -15.67
C GLY A 258 10.63 4.01 -14.21
N CYS A 259 10.23 2.94 -13.52
CA CYS A 259 9.91 2.93 -12.11
C CYS A 259 10.49 1.67 -11.46
N ASN A 260 11.06 1.80 -10.27
CA ASN A 260 11.40 0.66 -9.44
C ASN A 260 10.11 0.06 -8.86
N GLY A 261 9.77 -1.16 -9.28
CA GLY A 261 8.51 -1.80 -8.92
C GLY A 261 8.38 -2.17 -7.45
N GLY A 262 9.49 -2.49 -6.80
CA GLY A 262 9.46 -3.12 -5.47
C GLY A 262 8.76 -4.50 -5.48
N LEU A 263 8.77 -5.21 -4.37
CA LEU A 263 8.05 -6.49 -4.16
C LEU A 263 8.23 -7.53 -5.29
N GLY A 264 9.43 -7.59 -5.90
CA GLY A 264 9.76 -8.57 -6.94
C GLY A 264 9.31 -8.21 -8.35
N VAL A 265 8.58 -7.12 -8.56
CA VAL A 265 8.27 -6.62 -9.92
C VAL A 265 9.34 -5.64 -10.41
N ARG A 266 9.63 -5.69 -11.72
CA ARG A 266 10.66 -4.84 -12.33
C ARG A 266 10.22 -3.40 -12.47
N SER A 267 8.93 -3.20 -12.77
CA SER A 267 8.38 -1.87 -12.98
C SER A 267 6.91 -1.85 -12.57
N ARG A 268 6.59 -0.95 -11.62
CA ARG A 268 5.21 -0.79 -11.17
C ARG A 268 4.27 -0.36 -12.30
N THR A 269 4.70 0.56 -13.14
CA THR A 269 3.89 1.06 -14.25
C THR A 269 3.69 0.03 -15.37
N ASN A 270 4.63 -0.91 -15.54
CA ASN A 270 4.60 -1.88 -16.64
C ASN A 270 4.06 -3.26 -16.27
N GLU A 271 4.11 -3.66 -15.00
CA GLU A 271 3.80 -5.02 -14.56
C GLU A 271 2.73 -5.09 -13.48
N TRP A 272 2.35 -3.95 -12.89
CA TRP A 272 1.38 -3.88 -11.82
C TRP A 272 0.10 -3.19 -12.27
N ILE A 273 -1.05 -3.72 -11.86
CA ILE A 273 -2.34 -3.04 -12.02
C ILE A 273 -2.88 -2.62 -10.65
N HIS A 274 -3.46 -1.45 -10.63
CA HIS A 274 -4.18 -0.90 -9.49
C HIS A 274 -5.62 -0.66 -9.89
N ILE A 275 -6.57 -1.13 -9.09
CA ILE A 275 -8.01 -1.02 -9.35
C ILE A 275 -8.66 -0.41 -8.11
N ASN A 276 -9.36 0.72 -8.29
CA ASN A 276 -10.10 1.38 -7.23
C ASN A 276 -11.51 0.77 -7.04
N PRO A 277 -12.28 1.15 -5.99
CA PRO A 277 -13.61 0.59 -5.75
C PRO A 277 -14.64 0.81 -6.87
N ASN A 278 -14.40 1.74 -7.79
CA ASN A 278 -15.25 1.96 -8.96
C ASN A 278 -14.95 1.01 -10.12
N GLY A 279 -13.89 0.19 -10.01
CA GLY A 279 -13.37 -0.62 -11.10
C GLY A 279 -12.46 0.15 -12.06
N ASP A 280 -12.03 1.38 -11.71
CA ASP A 280 -11.10 2.16 -12.52
C ASP A 280 -9.68 1.64 -12.37
N PHE A 281 -8.98 1.49 -13.50
CA PHE A 281 -7.57 1.15 -13.58
C PHE A 281 -6.74 2.43 -13.60
N PHE A 282 -5.78 2.55 -12.69
CA PHE A 282 -4.89 3.71 -12.58
C PHE A 282 -3.43 3.27 -12.47
N ILE A 283 -2.50 4.18 -12.77
CA ILE A 283 -1.09 3.82 -13.01
C ILE A 283 -0.35 3.38 -11.75
N CYS A 284 -0.61 4.03 -10.60
CA CYS A 284 0.23 3.82 -9.43
C CYS A 284 -0.52 4.13 -8.13
N CYS A 285 -0.21 3.38 -7.08
CA CYS A 285 -0.69 3.65 -5.72
C CYS A 285 -0.25 5.02 -5.14
N ALA A 286 0.61 5.78 -5.83
CA ALA A 286 0.91 7.17 -5.47
C ALA A 286 -0.15 8.17 -5.96
N ASP A 287 -0.99 7.78 -6.91
CA ASP A 287 -2.05 8.63 -7.46
C ASP A 287 -3.27 8.63 -6.54
N PHE A 288 -3.24 9.51 -5.54
CA PHE A 288 -4.31 9.65 -4.56
C PHE A 288 -5.62 10.14 -5.18
N ASP A 289 -5.53 11.06 -6.13
CA ASP A 289 -6.69 11.70 -6.77
C ASP A 289 -7.27 10.91 -7.94
N PHE A 290 -6.68 9.77 -8.29
CA PHE A 290 -7.01 8.96 -9.46
C PHE A 290 -6.98 9.75 -10.77
N LYS A 291 -5.96 10.61 -10.94
CA LYS A 291 -5.75 11.42 -12.15
C LYS A 291 -5.20 10.62 -13.33
N THR A 292 -4.66 9.43 -13.05
CA THR A 292 -4.02 8.57 -14.06
C THR A 292 -4.88 7.37 -14.45
N VAL A 293 -6.21 7.52 -14.42
CA VAL A 293 -7.15 6.48 -14.86
C VAL A 293 -7.03 6.27 -16.36
N TYR A 294 -6.92 5.00 -16.79
CA TYR A 294 -6.77 4.59 -18.18
C TYR A 294 -7.78 3.54 -18.65
N GLY A 295 -8.69 3.10 -17.79
CA GLY A 295 -9.75 2.15 -18.14
C GLY A 295 -10.65 1.83 -16.95
N ASN A 296 -11.73 1.10 -17.21
CA ASN A 296 -12.68 0.68 -16.18
C ASN A 296 -13.21 -0.73 -16.47
N SER A 297 -13.17 -1.62 -15.47
CA SER A 297 -13.57 -3.04 -15.59
C SER A 297 -15.05 -3.27 -15.89
N ASN A 298 -15.90 -2.26 -15.68
CA ASN A 298 -17.33 -2.34 -16.02
C ASN A 298 -17.62 -2.06 -17.49
N ASN A 299 -16.65 -1.44 -18.20
CA ASN A 299 -16.83 -0.99 -19.57
C ASN A 299 -16.01 -1.81 -20.60
N SER A 300 -14.92 -2.46 -20.15
CA SER A 300 -13.98 -3.15 -21.01
C SER A 300 -13.37 -4.36 -20.32
N THR A 301 -12.84 -5.31 -21.08
CA THR A 301 -12.11 -6.43 -20.47
C THR A 301 -10.75 -5.98 -19.93
N ILE A 302 -10.23 -6.66 -18.91
CA ILE A 302 -8.89 -6.37 -18.37
C ILE A 302 -7.83 -6.52 -19.46
N LYS A 303 -7.97 -7.48 -20.37
CA LYS A 303 -7.06 -7.67 -21.50
C LYS A 303 -7.05 -6.44 -22.41
N ASP A 304 -8.22 -5.94 -22.78
CA ASP A 304 -8.31 -4.77 -23.67
C ASP A 304 -7.72 -3.54 -23.00
N ILE A 305 -8.03 -3.31 -21.71
CA ILE A 305 -7.48 -2.21 -20.90
C ILE A 305 -5.94 -2.34 -20.82
N TRP A 306 -5.42 -3.54 -20.53
CA TRP A 306 -3.98 -3.78 -20.37
C TRP A 306 -3.19 -3.54 -21.66
N LEU A 307 -3.77 -3.88 -22.80
CA LEU A 307 -3.15 -3.75 -24.13
C LEU A 307 -3.49 -2.44 -24.83
N SER A 308 -4.28 -1.56 -24.19
CA SER A 308 -4.78 -0.33 -24.79
C SER A 308 -3.67 0.70 -25.06
N LYS A 309 -3.95 1.57 -26.03
CA LYS A 309 -3.13 2.77 -26.26
C LYS A 309 -3.28 3.76 -25.13
N GLU A 310 -4.46 3.88 -24.56
CA GLU A 310 -4.79 4.78 -23.42
C GLU A 310 -3.87 4.50 -22.24
N ARG A 311 -3.62 3.22 -21.91
CA ARG A 311 -2.66 2.83 -20.87
C ARG A 311 -1.23 3.28 -21.22
N THR A 312 -0.80 3.07 -22.45
CA THR A 312 0.56 3.45 -22.90
C THR A 312 0.75 4.97 -22.82
N ASP A 313 -0.21 5.72 -23.35
CA ASP A 313 -0.21 7.18 -23.30
C ASP A 313 -0.22 7.70 -21.86
N MET A 314 -0.99 7.04 -20.97
CA MET A 314 -1.05 7.42 -19.56
C MET A 314 0.27 7.14 -18.81
N ILE A 315 0.99 6.07 -19.17
CA ILE A 315 2.33 5.80 -18.62
C ILE A 315 3.30 6.92 -19.04
N GLU A 316 3.32 7.28 -20.32
CA GLU A 316 4.16 8.36 -20.84
C GLU A 316 3.81 9.70 -20.22
N HIS A 317 2.52 10.01 -20.07
CA HIS A 317 2.04 11.18 -19.36
C HIS A 317 2.53 11.19 -17.91
N SER A 318 2.42 10.06 -17.20
CA SER A 318 2.84 9.94 -15.81
C SER A 318 4.36 10.15 -15.64
N TYR A 319 5.17 9.65 -16.58
CA TYR A 319 6.62 9.84 -16.59
C TYR A 319 7.03 11.31 -16.78
N SER A 320 6.21 12.09 -17.45
CA SER A 320 6.42 13.53 -17.66
C SER A 320 5.85 14.41 -16.54
N ASN A 321 5.04 13.84 -15.64
CA ASN A 321 4.30 14.56 -14.60
C ASN A 321 4.55 13.95 -13.21
N MET A 322 3.63 13.12 -12.72
CA MET A 322 3.64 12.56 -11.37
C MET A 322 4.95 11.86 -11.02
N CYS A 323 5.49 11.06 -11.94
CA CYS A 323 6.72 10.30 -11.69
C CYS A 323 7.98 11.17 -11.56
N THR A 324 7.96 12.41 -12.06
CA THR A 324 9.09 13.35 -11.90
C THR A 324 9.32 13.78 -10.46
N LYS A 325 8.34 13.57 -9.60
CA LYS A 325 8.40 13.86 -8.17
C LYS A 325 8.54 12.59 -7.31
N CYS A 326 8.64 11.42 -7.93
CA CYS A 326 8.59 10.15 -7.23
C CYS A 326 9.99 9.64 -6.86
N SER A 327 10.18 9.24 -5.60
CA SER A 327 11.45 8.64 -5.12
C SER A 327 11.76 7.28 -5.77
N ALA A 328 10.77 6.61 -6.37
CA ALA A 328 10.95 5.35 -7.09
C ALA A 328 11.22 5.51 -8.60
N ALA A 329 11.31 6.75 -9.11
CA ALA A 329 11.56 7.01 -10.52
C ALA A 329 12.98 6.58 -10.95
N ILE A 330 13.08 5.98 -12.13
CA ILE A 330 14.35 5.68 -12.79
C ILE A 330 14.58 6.73 -13.87
N TRP A 331 15.74 7.38 -13.80
CA TRP A 331 16.11 8.47 -14.69
C TRP A 331 17.18 8.03 -15.70
N GLY A 332 17.02 8.43 -16.96
CA GLY A 332 17.95 8.12 -18.04
C GLY A 332 18.16 9.28 -19.01
#